data_c2d41f795c2a856036198556bfbfbacc
#
_entry.id   c2d41f795c2a856036198556bfbfbacc
#
_cell.length_a   1.000
_cell.length_b   1.000
_cell.length_c   1.000
_cell.angle_alpha   90.00
_cell.angle_beta   90.00
_cell.angle_gamma   90.00
#
_symmetry.space_group_name_H-M   'P 1'
#
loop_
_entity.id
_entity.type
_entity.pdbx_description
1 polymer ?
#
loop_
_entity_poly.entity_id
_entity_poly.type
_entity_poly.pdbx_seq_one_letter_code
_entity_poly.pdbx_strand_id
1 'polypeptide(L)'
;MKMVTAIVKPFKLDEVREALSAIGVQGITVTEVKGFGRQKGHTELYRGAEYVVDFLPKVKIEAAVDDAIVDRVIEAIEASARTGKIGDGKVFVSNLEQVVRIRTGETGKDAL
;
A
#
# COMPACT_ATOMS: atom_id res chain seq x y z
N MET A 1 -2.42 18.04 -1.57
CA MET A 1 -2.31 16.90 -0.63
C MET A 1 -2.94 15.67 -1.27
N LYS A 2 -2.25 14.55 -1.18
CA LYS A 2 -2.70 13.29 -1.78
C LYS A 2 -2.65 12.19 -0.75
N MET A 3 -3.60 11.28 -0.84
CA MET A 3 -3.50 9.97 -0.19
C MET A 3 -2.90 8.99 -1.19
N VAL A 4 -1.76 8.42 -0.86
CA VAL A 4 -1.16 7.34 -1.64
C VAL A 4 -1.46 6.05 -0.91
N THR A 5 -2.15 5.16 -1.59
CA THR A 5 -2.54 3.85 -1.06
C THR A 5 -1.89 2.77 -1.90
N ALA A 6 -1.16 1.88 -1.27
CA ALA A 6 -0.53 0.75 -1.95
C ALA A 6 -1.05 -0.56 -1.39
N ILE A 7 -1.41 -1.48 -2.26
CA ILE A 7 -1.72 -2.86 -1.90
C ILE A 7 -0.55 -3.70 -2.38
N VAL A 8 0.15 -4.33 -1.45
CA VAL A 8 1.40 -5.04 -1.75
C VAL A 8 1.41 -6.44 -1.12
N LYS A 9 2.35 -7.27 -1.55
CA LYS A 9 2.60 -8.57 -0.93
C LYS A 9 3.10 -8.36 0.52
N PRO A 10 2.64 -9.16 1.49
CA PRO A 10 2.98 -8.93 2.90
C PRO A 10 4.48 -8.89 3.18
N PHE A 11 5.27 -9.73 2.53
CA PHE A 11 6.72 -9.78 2.78
C PHE A 11 7.48 -8.56 2.23
N LYS A 12 6.80 -7.68 1.48
CA LYS A 12 7.39 -6.44 0.97
C LYS A 12 7.18 -5.25 1.89
N LEU A 13 6.40 -5.40 2.96
CA LEU A 13 6.07 -4.29 3.86
C LEU A 13 7.31 -3.55 4.38
N ASP A 14 8.30 -4.28 4.90
CA ASP A 14 9.47 -3.65 5.50
C ASP A 14 10.30 -2.88 4.47
N GLU A 15 10.47 -3.44 3.27
CA GLU A 15 11.20 -2.77 2.19
C GLU A 15 10.50 -1.49 1.75
N VAL A 16 9.16 -1.51 1.63
CA VAL A 16 8.37 -0.33 1.28
C VAL A 16 8.48 0.73 2.38
N ARG A 17 8.33 0.33 3.64
CA ARG A 17 8.44 1.24 4.77
C ARG A 17 9.81 1.93 4.80
N GLU A 18 10.88 1.19 4.61
CA GLU A 18 12.23 1.73 4.57
C GLU A 18 12.42 2.71 3.39
N ALA A 19 11.90 2.34 2.21
CA ALA A 19 11.99 3.20 1.03
C ALA A 19 11.25 4.53 1.22
N LEU A 20 10.07 4.49 1.85
CA LEU A 20 9.30 5.69 2.16
C LEU A 20 9.99 6.56 3.21
N SER A 21 10.54 5.94 4.24
CA SER A 21 11.30 6.65 5.28
C SER A 21 12.50 7.38 4.68
N ALA A 22 13.20 6.75 3.74
CA ALA A 22 14.38 7.33 3.10
C ALA A 22 14.09 8.62 2.32
N ILE A 23 12.86 8.81 1.86
CA ILE A 23 12.46 10.04 1.16
C ILE A 23 11.67 11.01 2.05
N GLY A 24 11.67 10.77 3.35
CA GLY A 24 11.07 11.68 4.32
C GLY A 24 9.62 11.40 4.69
N VAL A 25 9.01 10.31 4.22
CA VAL A 25 7.67 9.90 4.60
C VAL A 25 7.76 9.07 5.88
N GLN A 26 7.35 9.63 7.01
CA GLN A 26 7.46 8.99 8.30
C GLN A 26 6.13 8.43 8.80
N GLY A 27 5.02 9.06 8.43
CA GLY A 27 3.69 8.64 8.84
C GLY A 27 3.04 7.75 7.80
N ILE A 28 2.90 6.48 8.12
CA ILE A 28 2.15 5.52 7.30
C ILE A 28 1.15 4.77 8.17
N THR A 29 0.07 4.35 7.55
CA THR A 29 -0.91 3.45 8.18
C THR A 29 -0.89 2.13 7.45
N VAL A 30 -0.85 1.04 8.20
CA VAL A 30 -0.77 -0.31 7.63
C VAL A 30 -1.99 -1.10 8.07
N THR A 31 -2.64 -1.75 7.12
CA THR A 31 -3.79 -2.61 7.36
C THR A 31 -3.58 -3.95 6.69
N GLU A 32 -3.80 -5.04 7.42
CA GLU A 32 -3.82 -6.37 6.83
C GLU A 32 -5.14 -6.54 6.08
N VAL A 33 -5.04 -6.94 4.82
CA VAL A 33 -6.20 -7.10 3.94
C VAL A 33 -6.08 -8.40 3.16
N LYS A 34 -7.18 -8.77 2.50
CA LYS A 34 -7.19 -9.92 1.59
C LYS A 34 -7.47 -9.41 0.20
N GLY A 35 -6.66 -9.85 -0.76
CA GLY A 35 -6.84 -9.49 -2.16
C GLY A 35 -7.50 -10.61 -2.93
N PHE A 36 -8.41 -10.24 -3.81
CA PHE A 36 -8.96 -11.12 -4.82
C PHE A 36 -8.48 -10.61 -6.18
N GLY A 37 -7.88 -11.48 -6.97
CA GLY A 37 -7.35 -11.05 -8.26
C GLY A 37 -6.94 -12.22 -9.15
N ARG A 38 -6.14 -11.93 -10.15
CA ARG A 38 -5.73 -12.89 -11.17
C ARG A 38 -4.55 -13.77 -10.73
N GLN A 39 -4.49 -14.17 -9.49
CA GLN A 39 -3.46 -15.09 -9.02
C GLN A 39 -3.90 -16.52 -9.32
N LYS A 40 -3.58 -16.96 -10.53
CA LYS A 40 -3.94 -18.31 -11.00
C LYS A 40 -3.01 -19.35 -10.40
N GLY A 41 -3.50 -20.56 -10.28
CA GLY A 41 -2.70 -21.72 -9.95
C GLY A 41 -2.65 -22.07 -8.46
N HIS A 42 -3.33 -21.33 -7.63
CA HIS A 42 -3.43 -21.66 -6.22
C HIS A 42 -4.72 -22.42 -5.96
N THR A 43 -4.62 -23.74 -5.91
CA THR A 43 -5.75 -24.64 -5.62
C THR A 43 -5.43 -25.46 -4.39
N GLU A 44 -6.47 -25.78 -3.63
CA GLU A 44 -6.38 -26.68 -2.48
C GLU A 44 -7.38 -27.83 -2.67
N LEU A 45 -7.01 -28.99 -2.16
CA LEU A 45 -7.89 -30.17 -2.11
C LEU A 45 -8.56 -30.21 -0.73
N TYR A 46 -9.87 -30.29 -0.75
CA TYR A 46 -10.64 -30.48 0.45
C TYR A 46 -11.72 -31.54 0.20
N ARG A 47 -11.68 -32.64 0.95
CA ARG A 47 -12.59 -33.78 0.80
C ARG A 47 -12.67 -34.32 -0.64
N GLY A 48 -11.52 -34.31 -1.34
CA GLY A 48 -11.45 -34.80 -2.72
C GLY A 48 -11.91 -33.82 -3.80
N ALA A 49 -12.31 -32.61 -3.43
CA ALA A 49 -12.65 -31.56 -4.37
C ALA A 49 -11.56 -30.49 -4.42
N GLU A 50 -11.29 -29.96 -5.61
CA GLU A 50 -10.40 -28.84 -5.78
C GLU A 50 -11.12 -27.53 -5.50
N TYR A 51 -10.47 -26.66 -4.72
CA TYR A 51 -10.94 -25.31 -4.48
C TYR A 51 -9.90 -24.34 -4.98
N VAL A 52 -10.34 -23.33 -5.72
CA VAL A 52 -9.50 -22.19 -6.08
C VAL A 52 -9.47 -21.27 -4.86
N VAL A 53 -8.27 -20.97 -4.37
CA VAL A 53 -8.11 -19.97 -3.31
C VAL A 53 -8.17 -18.60 -3.96
N ASP A 54 -9.32 -17.95 -3.83
CA ASP A 54 -9.59 -16.67 -4.49
C ASP A 54 -9.01 -15.48 -3.72
N PHE A 55 -8.90 -15.60 -2.39
CA PHE A 55 -8.40 -14.53 -1.53
C PHE A 55 -7.02 -14.85 -0.98
N LEU A 56 -6.12 -13.90 -1.13
CA LEU A 56 -4.75 -14.02 -0.62
C LEU A 56 -4.43 -12.86 0.32
N PRO A 57 -3.59 -13.09 1.34
CA PRO A 57 -3.14 -12.02 2.21
C PRO A 57 -2.42 -10.93 1.44
N LYS A 58 -2.73 -9.69 1.75
CA LYS A 58 -2.07 -8.50 1.25
C LYS A 58 -1.93 -7.51 2.39
N VAL A 59 -1.15 -6.47 2.16
CA VAL A 59 -1.02 -5.36 3.09
C VAL A 59 -1.39 -4.08 2.37
N LYS A 60 -2.21 -3.27 3.00
CA LYS A 60 -2.55 -1.94 2.53
C LYS A 60 -1.72 -0.92 3.31
N ILE A 61 -0.97 -0.11 2.59
CA ILE A 61 -0.14 0.95 3.14
C ILE A 61 -0.72 2.27 2.66
N GLU A 62 -0.99 3.19 3.59
CA GLU A 62 -1.53 4.50 3.26
C GLU A 62 -0.60 5.59 3.80
N ALA A 63 -0.35 6.60 2.99
CA ALA A 63 0.43 7.76 3.37
C ALA A 63 -0.20 9.02 2.79
N ALA A 64 -0.46 10.01 3.65
CA ALA A 64 -0.90 11.34 3.23
C ALA A 64 0.35 12.18 2.97
N VAL A 65 0.49 12.72 1.77
CA VAL A 65 1.71 13.42 1.36
C VAL A 65 1.41 14.72 0.62
N ASP A 66 2.40 15.59 0.60
CA ASP A 66 2.36 16.82 -0.19
C ASP A 66 2.43 16.47 -1.69
N ASP A 67 1.75 17.25 -2.51
CA ASP A 67 1.77 17.09 -3.96
C ASP A 67 3.19 17.10 -4.52
N ALA A 68 4.10 17.85 -3.92
CA ALA A 68 5.47 17.99 -4.38
C ALA A 68 6.25 16.68 -4.38
N ILE A 69 5.88 15.70 -3.56
CA ILE A 69 6.62 14.44 -3.42
C ILE A 69 5.87 13.22 -3.91
N VAL A 70 4.66 13.38 -4.45
CA VAL A 70 3.82 12.24 -4.87
C VAL A 70 4.55 11.31 -5.84
N ASP A 71 5.19 11.86 -6.86
CA ASP A 71 5.88 11.03 -7.85
C ASP A 71 7.03 10.24 -7.23
N ARG A 72 7.77 10.85 -6.31
CA ARG A 72 8.84 10.16 -5.58
C ARG A 72 8.31 9.05 -4.69
N VAL A 73 7.15 9.27 -4.08
CA VAL A 73 6.48 8.26 -3.25
C VAL A 73 6.07 7.06 -4.10
N ILE A 74 5.44 7.32 -5.25
CA ILE A 74 5.04 6.26 -6.19
C ILE A 74 6.25 5.45 -6.64
N GLU A 75 7.33 6.12 -7.05
CA GLU A 75 8.57 5.46 -7.48
C GLU A 75 9.17 4.60 -6.36
N ALA A 76 9.22 5.12 -5.14
CA ALA A 76 9.77 4.39 -4.00
C ALA A 76 8.96 3.12 -3.71
N ILE A 77 7.64 3.20 -3.75
CA ILE A 77 6.77 2.04 -3.55
C ILE A 77 6.95 1.04 -4.68
N GLU A 78 6.91 1.51 -5.92
CA GLU A 78 7.03 0.63 -7.10
C GLU A 78 8.36 -0.12 -7.09
N ALA A 79 9.46 0.57 -6.87
CA ALA A 79 10.79 -0.04 -6.86
C ALA A 79 10.95 -1.06 -5.72
N SER A 80 10.41 -0.77 -4.54
CA SER A 80 10.57 -1.62 -3.36
C SER A 80 9.59 -2.79 -3.30
N ALA A 81 8.40 -2.64 -3.90
CA ALA A 81 7.35 -3.66 -3.84
C ALA A 81 7.36 -4.62 -5.04
N ARG A 82 8.00 -4.25 -6.13
CA ARG A 82 7.98 -5.04 -7.38
C ARG A 82 8.76 -6.34 -7.22
N THR A 83 8.11 -7.46 -7.60
CA THR A 83 8.79 -8.75 -7.82
C THR A 83 8.81 -9.13 -9.30
N GLY A 84 7.97 -8.49 -10.11
CA GLY A 84 7.77 -8.85 -11.52
C GLY A 84 6.79 -9.99 -11.72
N LYS A 85 6.20 -10.49 -10.66
CA LYS A 85 5.25 -11.60 -10.69
C LYS A 85 3.82 -11.10 -10.46
N ILE A 86 2.86 -11.91 -10.89
CA ILE A 86 1.44 -11.65 -10.65
C ILE A 86 1.21 -11.51 -9.14
N GLY A 87 0.40 -10.55 -8.76
CA GLY A 87 0.06 -10.30 -7.37
C GLY A 87 0.89 -9.21 -6.69
N ASP A 88 1.77 -8.52 -7.42
CA ASP A 88 2.56 -7.42 -6.87
C ASP A 88 1.73 -6.27 -6.32
N GLY A 89 0.50 -6.13 -6.79
CA GLY A 89 -0.42 -5.13 -6.28
C GLY A 89 -0.47 -3.85 -7.11
N LYS A 90 -1.04 -2.82 -6.50
CA LYS A 90 -1.28 -1.54 -7.17
C LYS A 90 -1.07 -0.37 -6.22
N VAL A 91 -0.80 0.78 -6.80
CA VAL A 91 -0.76 2.05 -6.09
C VAL A 91 -1.93 2.91 -6.57
N PHE A 92 -2.65 3.48 -5.62
CA PHE A 92 -3.77 4.40 -5.88
C PHE A 92 -3.43 5.76 -5.31
N VAL A 93 -3.75 6.81 -6.05
CA VAL A 93 -3.56 8.19 -5.59
C VAL A 93 -4.89 8.91 -5.67
N SER A 94 -5.27 9.54 -4.56
CA SER A 94 -6.50 10.32 -4.49
C SER A 94 -6.24 11.68 -3.86
N ASN A 95 -7.07 12.66 -4.19
CA ASN A 95 -6.99 13.98 -3.60
C ASN A 95 -7.52 13.95 -2.16
N LEU A 96 -6.80 14.62 -1.26
CA LEU A 96 -7.29 14.90 0.07
C LEU A 96 -7.79 16.34 0.12
N GLU A 97 -9.05 16.51 0.47
CA GLU A 97 -9.63 17.83 0.63
C GLU A 97 -9.18 18.53 1.90
N GLN A 98 -9.00 17.74 2.98
CA GLN A 98 -8.63 18.26 4.27
C GLN A 98 -7.84 17.22 5.07
N VAL A 99 -6.85 17.69 5.81
CA VAL A 99 -6.11 16.89 6.80
C VAL A 99 -6.06 17.70 8.09
N VAL A 100 -6.34 17.06 9.21
CA VAL A 100 -6.27 17.69 10.53
C VAL A 100 -5.45 16.79 11.45
N ARG A 101 -4.44 17.37 12.08
CA ARG A 101 -3.67 16.66 13.12
C ARG A 101 -4.41 16.75 14.45
N ILE A 102 -4.83 15.63 14.98
CA ILE A 102 -5.70 15.60 16.17
C ILE A 102 -5.03 16.27 17.37
N ARG A 103 -3.74 15.97 17.62
CA ARG A 103 -3.05 16.48 18.79
C ARG A 103 -2.91 18.00 18.80
N THR A 104 -2.64 18.60 17.67
CA THR A 104 -2.29 20.02 17.57
C THR A 104 -3.40 20.89 16.97
N GLY A 105 -4.36 20.29 16.27
CA GLY A 105 -5.36 21.02 15.49
C GLY A 105 -4.83 21.65 14.23
N GLU A 106 -3.57 21.43 13.88
CA GLU A 106 -3.00 21.89 12.62
C GLU A 106 -3.77 21.30 11.43
N THR A 107 -3.93 22.09 10.38
CA THR A 107 -4.72 21.70 9.21
C THR A 107 -3.90 21.83 7.92
N GLY A 108 -4.38 21.17 6.89
CA GLY A 108 -3.78 21.24 5.58
C GLY A 108 -2.36 20.69 5.57
N LYS A 109 -1.49 21.36 4.82
CA LYS A 109 -0.09 20.94 4.64
C LYS A 109 0.70 20.81 5.94
N ASP A 110 0.39 21.66 6.91
CA ASP A 110 1.06 21.63 8.23
C ASP A 110 0.68 20.41 9.05
N ALA A 111 -0.38 19.72 8.68
CA ALA A 111 -0.86 18.52 9.35
C ALA A 111 -0.24 17.22 8.79
N LEU A 112 0.50 17.31 7.72
CA LEU A 112 1.15 16.16 7.09
C LEU A 112 2.37 15.66 7.83
#